data_5decb4ebc2a08ca41a4b6ed9ab723465
#
_entry.id   5decb4ebc2a08ca41a4b6ed9ab723465
#
_cell.length_a   1.000
_cell.length_b   1.000
_cell.length_c   1.000
_cell.angle_alpha   90.00
_cell.angle_beta   90.00
_cell.angle_gamma   90.00
#
_symmetry.space_group_name_H-M   'P 1'
#
loop_
_entity.id
_entity.type
_entity.pdbx_description
1 polymer ?
#
loop_
_entity_poly.entity_id
_entity_poly.type
_entity_poly.pdbx_seq_one_letter_code
_entity_poly.pdbx_strand_id
1 'polypeptide(L)'
;MITVSVDNIREVAGLALHRASVPEEHASEQLDLLLEADLRGVPSHGLLRLSRIIRRIENGVTDPHARGEHRWRKEAFLAVDGQRGLGPVVANRAITSLIERAKVTGIAVAAIRNSNHIGMLGWYAERVAEHGLSIIALSTSEALVHPWGGRKAMIGTNPIAIGVPTGGAPFMMDTATSVVSMGEIHDHANRRQPIPPHWALDENGNPTTDAAAAKKGAIAPFGQAKGYALGLGFELLVTSLAGAAIGRDVTGTLDDTTVCNKGDLFIVIDGPQRDLQAYLEALRALEPADGFPAVVIPGERGRACRDQRLKEGVPLAEEVWQQIQVLAGLGAAE
;
A
#
# COMPACT_ATOMS: atom_id res chain seq x y z
N MET A 1 3.40 -19.66 -12.86
CA MET A 1 2.28 -18.69 -12.86
C MET A 1 1.05 -19.39 -13.43
N ILE A 2 -0.08 -19.27 -12.76
CA ILE A 2 -1.39 -19.72 -13.22
C ILE A 2 -2.32 -18.50 -13.31
N THR A 3 -3.35 -18.60 -14.12
CA THR A 3 -4.38 -17.55 -14.24
C THR A 3 -5.64 -18.02 -13.53
N VAL A 4 -6.13 -17.21 -12.57
CA VAL A 4 -7.31 -17.53 -11.77
C VAL A 4 -8.37 -16.45 -11.99
N SER A 5 -9.64 -16.86 -12.18
CA SER A 5 -10.74 -15.91 -12.33
C SER A 5 -10.99 -15.12 -11.03
N VAL A 6 -11.47 -13.89 -11.17
CA VAL A 6 -11.81 -13.03 -10.02
C VAL A 6 -12.81 -13.70 -9.08
N ASP A 7 -13.83 -14.37 -9.64
CA ASP A 7 -14.87 -15.03 -8.85
C ASP A 7 -14.28 -16.20 -8.03
N ASN A 8 -13.41 -17.01 -8.63
CA ASN A 8 -12.75 -18.10 -7.91
C ASN A 8 -11.81 -17.58 -6.82
N ILE A 9 -11.09 -16.47 -7.07
CA ILE A 9 -10.28 -15.82 -6.03
C ILE A 9 -11.17 -15.35 -4.87
N ARG A 10 -12.28 -14.69 -5.15
CA ARG A 10 -13.21 -14.21 -4.11
C ARG A 10 -13.77 -15.36 -3.28
N GLU A 11 -14.17 -16.42 -3.90
CA GLU A 11 -14.70 -17.62 -3.24
C GLU A 11 -13.64 -18.25 -2.33
N VAL A 12 -12.48 -18.62 -2.88
CA VAL A 12 -11.48 -19.40 -2.15
C VAL A 12 -10.76 -18.55 -1.08
N ALA A 13 -10.36 -17.32 -1.43
CA ALA A 13 -9.70 -16.43 -0.45
C ALA A 13 -10.68 -15.92 0.63
N GLY A 14 -11.95 -15.71 0.26
CA GLY A 14 -13.02 -15.40 1.22
C GLY A 14 -13.22 -16.53 2.22
N LEU A 15 -13.28 -17.78 1.74
CA LEU A 15 -13.36 -18.96 2.61
C LEU A 15 -12.16 -19.08 3.56
N ALA A 16 -10.94 -18.78 3.07
CA ALA A 16 -9.74 -18.77 3.92
C ALA A 16 -9.82 -17.73 5.05
N LEU A 17 -10.29 -16.52 4.77
CA LEU A 17 -10.52 -15.48 5.79
C LEU A 17 -11.62 -15.86 6.78
N HIS A 18 -12.72 -16.44 6.30
CA HIS A 18 -13.81 -16.90 7.14
C HIS A 18 -13.33 -17.98 8.12
N ARG A 19 -12.52 -18.95 7.66
CA ARG A 19 -11.91 -19.99 8.52
C ARG A 19 -10.97 -19.40 9.58
N ALA A 20 -10.36 -18.24 9.30
CA ALA A 20 -9.57 -17.49 10.27
C ALA A 20 -10.44 -16.60 11.19
N SER A 21 -11.77 -16.84 11.26
CA SER A 21 -12.73 -16.12 12.09
C SER A 21 -12.85 -14.62 11.75
N VAL A 22 -12.56 -14.22 10.52
CA VAL A 22 -12.78 -12.85 10.06
C VAL A 22 -14.26 -12.67 9.74
N PRO A 23 -14.95 -11.64 10.31
CA PRO A 23 -16.33 -11.31 9.95
C PRO A 23 -16.48 -11.05 8.45
N GLU A 24 -17.59 -11.43 7.84
CA GLU A 24 -17.84 -11.35 6.40
C GLU A 24 -17.56 -9.96 5.81
N GLU A 25 -18.06 -8.91 6.46
CA GLU A 25 -17.83 -7.53 6.05
C GLU A 25 -16.32 -7.18 6.01
N HIS A 26 -15.57 -7.57 7.06
CA HIS A 26 -14.13 -7.34 7.15
C HIS A 26 -13.35 -8.19 6.16
N ALA A 27 -13.80 -9.43 5.92
CA ALA A 27 -13.20 -10.31 4.93
C ALA A 27 -13.34 -9.74 3.51
N SER A 28 -14.52 -9.20 3.17
CA SER A 28 -14.77 -8.53 1.90
C SER A 28 -13.85 -7.33 1.72
N GLU A 29 -13.77 -6.43 2.71
CA GLU A 29 -12.90 -5.25 2.64
C GLU A 29 -11.41 -5.60 2.50
N GLN A 30 -10.96 -6.59 3.26
CA GLN A 30 -9.57 -7.06 3.18
C GLN A 30 -9.25 -7.68 1.82
N LEU A 31 -10.18 -8.50 1.31
CA LEU A 31 -10.02 -9.17 0.03
C LEU A 31 -10.10 -8.19 -1.15
N ASP A 32 -11.01 -7.21 -1.09
CA ASP A 32 -11.13 -6.18 -2.14
C ASP A 32 -9.80 -5.44 -2.35
N LEU A 33 -9.11 -5.07 -1.27
CA LEU A 33 -7.81 -4.42 -1.37
C LEU A 33 -6.75 -5.35 -1.99
N LEU A 34 -6.66 -6.61 -1.53
CA LEU A 34 -5.67 -7.56 -2.02
C LEU A 34 -5.89 -7.87 -3.51
N LEU A 35 -7.14 -8.11 -3.88
CA LEU A 35 -7.53 -8.37 -5.26
C LEU A 35 -7.27 -7.17 -6.16
N GLU A 36 -7.62 -5.96 -5.71
CA GLU A 36 -7.38 -4.74 -6.48
C GLU A 36 -5.89 -4.49 -6.73
N ALA A 37 -5.03 -4.79 -5.75
CA ALA A 37 -3.59 -4.71 -5.93
C ALA A 37 -3.09 -5.68 -7.01
N ASP A 38 -3.56 -6.93 -6.99
CA ASP A 38 -3.21 -7.88 -8.05
C ASP A 38 -3.81 -7.48 -9.39
N LEU A 39 -5.05 -7.02 -9.45
CA LEU A 39 -5.67 -6.53 -10.68
C LEU A 39 -4.85 -5.39 -11.32
N ARG A 40 -4.29 -4.49 -10.52
CA ARG A 40 -3.48 -3.35 -10.99
C ARG A 40 -2.01 -3.69 -11.26
N GLY A 41 -1.59 -4.93 -11.06
CA GLY A 41 -0.22 -5.36 -11.29
C GLY A 41 0.74 -4.94 -10.17
N VAL A 42 0.24 -4.87 -8.93
CA VAL A 42 1.00 -4.58 -7.70
C VAL A 42 1.00 -5.80 -6.77
N PRO A 43 1.54 -6.96 -7.19
CA PRO A 43 1.41 -8.22 -6.45
C PRO A 43 2.06 -8.18 -5.05
N SER A 44 3.02 -7.29 -4.82
CA SER A 44 3.62 -7.08 -3.49
C SER A 44 2.62 -6.66 -2.41
N HIS A 45 1.45 -6.14 -2.80
CA HIS A 45 0.33 -5.72 -1.94
C HIS A 45 -0.92 -6.57 -2.15
N GLY A 46 -0.83 -7.62 -2.98
CA GLY A 46 -1.92 -8.51 -3.37
C GLY A 46 -2.03 -9.77 -2.51
N LEU A 47 -2.61 -10.80 -3.10
CA LEU A 47 -2.97 -12.08 -2.49
C LEU A 47 -1.79 -12.84 -1.87
N LEU A 48 -0.57 -12.57 -2.32
CA LEU A 48 0.63 -13.13 -1.68
C LEU A 48 0.71 -12.79 -0.18
N ARG A 49 0.01 -11.74 0.28
CA ARG A 49 -0.03 -11.32 1.68
C ARG A 49 -1.07 -12.08 2.53
N LEU A 50 -2.01 -12.77 1.90
CA LEU A 50 -3.14 -13.39 2.58
C LEU A 50 -2.69 -14.40 3.65
N SER A 51 -1.73 -15.26 3.33
CA SER A 51 -1.21 -16.25 4.29
C SER A 51 -0.58 -15.59 5.52
N ARG A 52 0.13 -14.48 5.33
CA ARG A 52 0.69 -13.70 6.45
C ARG A 52 -0.41 -13.05 7.29
N ILE A 53 -1.44 -12.49 6.67
CA ILE A 53 -2.58 -11.88 7.38
C ILE A 53 -3.25 -12.92 8.27
N ILE A 54 -3.52 -14.12 7.75
CA ILE A 54 -4.13 -15.22 8.51
C ILE A 54 -3.24 -15.65 9.67
N ARG A 55 -1.93 -15.87 9.44
CA ARG A 55 -0.99 -16.21 10.53
C ARG A 55 -0.92 -15.12 11.60
N ARG A 56 -1.01 -13.85 11.23
CA ARG A 56 -1.05 -12.75 12.20
C ARG A 56 -2.29 -12.80 13.08
N ILE A 57 -3.43 -13.24 12.54
CA ILE A 57 -4.66 -13.46 13.30
C ILE A 57 -4.46 -14.65 14.26
N GLU A 58 -3.95 -15.78 13.76
CA GLU A 58 -3.67 -16.99 14.54
C GLU A 58 -2.67 -16.73 15.68
N ASN A 59 -1.66 -15.89 15.43
CA ASN A 59 -0.66 -15.49 16.44
C ASN A 59 -1.17 -14.41 17.41
N GLY A 60 -2.43 -13.92 17.27
CA GLY A 60 -3.03 -12.94 18.16
C GLY A 60 -2.47 -11.52 18.06
N VAL A 61 -1.67 -11.22 17.01
CA VAL A 61 -1.11 -9.89 16.75
C VAL A 61 -2.00 -9.03 15.83
N THR A 62 -3.06 -9.63 15.30
CA THR A 62 -4.15 -8.96 14.56
C THR A 62 -5.48 -9.39 15.14
N ASP A 63 -6.36 -8.44 15.44
CA ASP A 63 -7.73 -8.69 15.86
C ASP A 63 -8.66 -8.57 14.63
N PRO A 64 -9.23 -9.69 14.13
CA PRO A 64 -10.10 -9.68 12.96
C PRO A 64 -11.45 -8.97 13.19
N HIS A 65 -11.84 -8.75 14.44
CA HIS A 65 -13.12 -8.12 14.81
C HIS A 65 -13.00 -6.61 15.05
N ALA A 66 -11.77 -6.10 15.26
CA ALA A 66 -11.55 -4.69 15.58
C ALA A 66 -11.81 -3.80 14.38
N ARG A 67 -12.60 -2.73 14.61
CA ARG A 67 -12.92 -1.69 13.61
C ARG A 67 -12.18 -0.37 13.85
N GLY A 68 -11.38 -0.32 14.91
CA GLY A 68 -10.75 0.88 15.40
C GLY A 68 -11.68 1.81 16.19
N GLU A 69 -11.10 2.51 17.15
CA GLU A 69 -11.79 3.52 17.96
C GLU A 69 -11.52 4.92 17.36
N HIS A 70 -12.59 5.68 17.09
CA HIS A 70 -12.55 7.00 16.50
C HIS A 70 -12.77 8.08 17.55
N ARG A 71 -11.86 9.07 17.62
CA ARG A 71 -12.00 10.21 18.53
C ARG A 71 -11.67 11.51 17.82
N TRP A 72 -12.65 12.36 17.59
CA TRP A 72 -12.42 13.73 17.12
C TRP A 72 -11.72 14.55 18.21
N ARG A 73 -10.48 14.96 17.96
CA ARG A 73 -9.65 15.77 18.88
C ARG A 73 -9.86 17.27 18.66
N LYS A 74 -10.17 17.63 17.43
CA LYS A 74 -10.53 18.97 16.95
C LYS A 74 -11.64 18.79 15.94
N GLU A 75 -12.22 19.90 15.49
CA GLU A 75 -13.33 19.88 14.53
C GLU A 75 -13.02 19.07 13.25
N ALA A 76 -11.81 19.22 12.71
CA ALA A 76 -11.36 18.55 11.49
C ALA A 76 -10.26 17.50 11.72
N PHE A 77 -9.94 17.11 12.97
CA PHE A 77 -8.86 16.16 13.27
C PHE A 77 -9.38 14.94 14.04
N LEU A 78 -9.33 13.79 13.37
CA LEU A 78 -9.72 12.47 13.88
C LEU A 78 -8.47 11.70 14.33
N ALA A 79 -8.40 11.33 15.61
CA ALA A 79 -7.45 10.35 16.09
C ALA A 79 -8.11 8.97 16.05
N VAL A 80 -7.41 7.98 15.48
CA VAL A 80 -7.88 6.60 15.36
C VAL A 80 -6.89 5.66 16.04
N ASP A 81 -7.38 4.88 17.00
CA ASP A 81 -6.67 3.72 17.52
C ASP A 81 -7.23 2.49 16.80
N GLY A 82 -6.42 1.86 15.96
CA GLY A 82 -6.85 0.73 15.12
C GLY A 82 -7.07 -0.56 15.89
N GLN A 83 -6.73 -0.64 17.19
CA GLN A 83 -6.97 -1.80 18.07
C GLN A 83 -6.43 -3.11 17.48
N ARG A 84 -5.33 -3.05 16.74
CA ARG A 84 -4.74 -4.17 15.98
C ARG A 84 -5.65 -4.74 14.89
N GLY A 85 -6.66 -3.99 14.45
CA GLY A 85 -7.59 -4.39 13.40
C GLY A 85 -6.93 -4.58 12.03
N LEU A 86 -7.65 -5.23 11.14
CA LEU A 86 -7.28 -5.33 9.73
C LEU A 86 -7.12 -3.93 9.13
N GLY A 87 -5.99 -3.69 8.45
CA GLY A 87 -5.65 -2.37 7.96
C GLY A 87 -6.74 -1.72 7.09
N PRO A 88 -7.27 -2.41 6.06
CA PRO A 88 -8.32 -1.87 5.21
C PRO A 88 -9.61 -1.54 5.95
N VAL A 89 -10.03 -2.35 6.91
CA VAL A 89 -11.23 -2.12 7.72
C VAL A 89 -11.11 -0.83 8.53
N VAL A 90 -9.99 -0.65 9.22
CA VAL A 90 -9.71 0.56 10.02
C VAL A 90 -9.61 1.80 9.11
N ALA A 91 -8.89 1.69 7.99
CA ALA A 91 -8.66 2.79 7.07
C ALA A 91 -9.95 3.23 6.35
N ASN A 92 -10.76 2.31 5.84
CA ASN A 92 -12.03 2.63 5.17
C ASN A 92 -13.00 3.35 6.10
N ARG A 93 -13.11 2.86 7.34
CA ARG A 93 -13.97 3.50 8.33
C ARG A 93 -13.49 4.92 8.65
N ALA A 94 -12.19 5.13 8.78
CA ALA A 94 -11.63 6.46 8.97
C ALA A 94 -11.93 7.37 7.78
N ILE A 95 -11.71 6.90 6.55
CA ILE A 95 -11.98 7.65 5.32
C ILE A 95 -13.46 8.03 5.19
N THR A 96 -14.38 7.11 5.50
CA THR A 96 -15.82 7.42 5.51
C THR A 96 -16.12 8.61 6.44
N SER A 97 -15.57 8.58 7.67
CA SER A 97 -15.72 9.70 8.61
C SER A 97 -15.09 11.00 8.09
N LEU A 98 -13.95 10.91 7.36
CA LEU A 98 -13.30 12.09 6.79
C LEU A 98 -14.10 12.69 5.63
N ILE A 99 -14.68 11.87 4.76
CA ILE A 99 -15.52 12.33 3.62
C ILE A 99 -16.71 13.13 4.15
N GLU A 100 -17.41 12.61 5.16
CA GLU A 100 -18.53 13.28 5.79
C GLU A 100 -18.10 14.60 6.44
N ARG A 101 -16.99 14.58 7.16
CA ARG A 101 -16.49 15.77 7.86
C ARG A 101 -15.96 16.83 6.89
N ALA A 102 -15.20 16.46 5.89
CA ALA A 102 -14.62 17.38 4.92
C ALA A 102 -15.71 18.19 4.18
N LYS A 103 -16.86 17.59 3.88
CA LYS A 103 -18.01 18.29 3.28
C LYS A 103 -18.56 19.43 4.16
N VAL A 104 -18.30 19.39 5.46
CA VAL A 104 -18.75 20.41 6.41
C VAL A 104 -17.65 21.43 6.70
N THR A 105 -16.41 20.95 6.83
CA THR A 105 -15.27 21.77 7.29
C THR A 105 -14.31 22.19 6.18
N GLY A 106 -14.52 21.70 4.94
CA GLY A 106 -13.63 21.93 3.79
C GLY A 106 -12.39 21.02 3.80
N ILE A 107 -11.98 20.51 4.95
CA ILE A 107 -10.85 19.61 5.13
C ILE A 107 -11.05 18.73 6.37
N ALA A 108 -10.62 17.47 6.29
CA ALA A 108 -10.55 16.62 7.48
C ALA A 108 -9.28 15.75 7.44
N VAL A 109 -8.72 15.46 8.61
CA VAL A 109 -7.47 14.71 8.77
C VAL A 109 -7.73 13.54 9.72
N ALA A 110 -7.27 12.34 9.38
CA ALA A 110 -7.20 11.19 10.29
C ALA A 110 -5.76 10.74 10.49
N ALA A 111 -5.35 10.64 11.74
CA ALA A 111 -4.08 10.03 12.14
C ALA A 111 -4.39 8.68 12.83
N ILE A 112 -3.84 7.59 12.28
CA ILE A 112 -4.14 6.22 12.68
C ILE A 112 -2.88 5.58 13.26
N ARG A 113 -3.03 4.89 14.37
CA ARG A 113 -2.01 4.03 14.99
C ARG A 113 -2.58 2.66 15.36
N ASN A 114 -1.73 1.73 15.75
CA ASN A 114 -2.13 0.38 16.19
C ASN A 114 -3.02 -0.34 15.16
N SER A 115 -2.78 -0.11 13.87
CA SER A 115 -3.45 -0.75 12.75
C SER A 115 -2.47 -1.63 11.98
N ASN A 116 -2.97 -2.65 11.32
CA ASN A 116 -2.15 -3.50 10.47
C ASN A 116 -1.86 -2.83 9.10
N HIS A 117 -1.14 -3.57 8.24
CA HIS A 117 -0.78 -3.10 6.91
C HIS A 117 -2.03 -2.71 6.10
N ILE A 118 -2.04 -1.50 5.56
CA ILE A 118 -3.19 -0.93 4.83
C ILE A 118 -3.15 -1.17 3.32
N GLY A 119 -2.17 -1.95 2.83
CA GLY A 119 -2.06 -2.29 1.40
C GLY A 119 -1.64 -1.13 0.51
N MET A 120 -2.19 -1.07 -0.67
CA MET A 120 -1.91 -0.07 -1.70
C MET A 120 -2.67 1.23 -1.40
N LEU A 121 -1.96 2.33 -1.17
CA LEU A 121 -2.57 3.63 -0.84
C LEU A 121 -3.43 4.19 -1.98
N GLY A 122 -3.05 3.90 -3.21
CA GLY A 122 -3.78 4.33 -4.41
C GLY A 122 -5.23 3.88 -4.44
N TRP A 123 -5.56 2.74 -3.83
CA TRP A 123 -6.93 2.25 -3.74
C TRP A 123 -7.83 3.20 -2.94
N TYR A 124 -7.34 3.74 -1.83
CA TYR A 124 -8.07 4.74 -1.04
C TYR A 124 -8.13 6.08 -1.76
N ALA A 125 -7.02 6.45 -2.39
CA ALA A 125 -6.91 7.74 -3.09
C ALA A 125 -7.91 7.84 -4.25
N GLU A 126 -8.02 6.79 -5.06
CA GLU A 126 -8.98 6.77 -6.18
C GLU A 126 -10.42 6.79 -5.69
N ARG A 127 -10.76 5.99 -4.68
CA ARG A 127 -12.12 5.94 -4.11
C ARG A 127 -12.57 7.30 -3.55
N VAL A 128 -11.71 8.02 -2.83
CA VAL A 128 -12.05 9.37 -2.35
C VAL A 128 -12.23 10.34 -3.51
N ALA A 129 -11.38 10.25 -4.54
CA ALA A 129 -11.50 11.11 -5.72
C ALA A 129 -12.76 10.82 -6.55
N GLU A 130 -13.24 9.57 -6.58
CA GLU A 130 -14.55 9.20 -7.17
C GLU A 130 -15.74 9.83 -6.43
N HIS A 131 -15.58 10.15 -5.14
CA HIS A 131 -16.57 10.90 -4.37
C HIS A 131 -16.49 12.42 -4.59
N GLY A 132 -15.67 12.87 -5.52
CA GLY A 132 -15.51 14.28 -5.84
C GLY A 132 -14.63 15.06 -4.85
N LEU A 133 -13.79 14.41 -4.06
CA LEU A 133 -12.91 15.01 -3.06
C LEU A 133 -11.46 14.73 -3.38
N SER A 134 -10.55 15.62 -3.00
CA SER A 134 -9.11 15.36 -3.11
C SER A 134 -8.60 14.71 -1.83
N ILE A 135 -7.56 13.86 -1.97
CA ILE A 135 -6.93 13.19 -0.83
C ILE A 135 -5.41 13.18 -0.96
N ILE A 136 -4.74 13.29 0.20
CA ILE A 136 -3.35 12.89 0.40
C ILE A 136 -3.35 11.77 1.44
N ALA A 137 -2.77 10.62 1.10
CA ALA A 137 -2.61 9.48 1.98
C ALA A 137 -1.13 9.20 2.19
N LEU A 138 -0.71 9.03 3.45
CA LEU A 138 0.66 8.72 3.86
C LEU A 138 0.65 7.51 4.80
N SER A 139 1.71 6.71 4.75
CA SER A 139 1.92 5.60 5.68
C SER A 139 3.40 5.49 6.03
N THR A 140 3.71 5.00 7.22
CA THR A 140 5.07 4.59 7.58
C THR A 140 5.24 3.09 7.44
N SER A 141 6.47 2.61 7.33
CA SER A 141 6.83 1.20 7.31
C SER A 141 8.08 0.93 8.13
N GLU A 142 8.42 -0.33 8.31
CA GLU A 142 9.71 -0.71 8.90
C GLU A 142 10.88 -0.09 8.14
N ALA A 143 11.97 0.17 8.85
CA ALA A 143 13.17 0.80 8.30
C ALA A 143 13.82 -0.08 7.23
N LEU A 144 13.70 0.32 5.98
CA LEU A 144 14.28 -0.35 4.80
C LEU A 144 15.19 0.58 3.99
N VAL A 145 15.04 1.89 4.16
CA VAL A 145 15.73 2.90 3.35
C VAL A 145 16.85 3.56 4.16
N HIS A 146 18.03 3.71 3.54
CA HIS A 146 19.12 4.46 4.16
C HIS A 146 18.93 5.96 3.97
N PRO A 147 19.29 6.81 4.96
CA PRO A 147 19.39 8.25 4.78
C PRO A 147 20.37 8.59 3.66
N TRP A 148 20.17 9.69 2.96
CA TRP A 148 21.15 10.16 2.00
C TRP A 148 22.48 10.45 2.70
N GLY A 149 23.56 9.80 2.25
CA GLY A 149 24.86 9.80 2.92
C GLY A 149 25.00 8.81 4.08
N GLY A 150 23.93 8.10 4.46
CA GLY A 150 23.96 7.03 5.46
C GLY A 150 24.28 5.68 4.86
N ARG A 151 24.68 4.72 5.71
CA ARG A 151 25.10 3.37 5.30
C ARG A 151 24.17 2.26 5.79
N LYS A 152 23.11 2.59 6.53
CA LYS A 152 22.19 1.62 7.14
C LYS A 152 20.75 2.10 7.00
N ALA A 153 19.82 1.17 6.90
CA ALA A 153 18.39 1.47 6.93
C ALA A 153 18.00 2.17 8.23
N MET A 154 17.30 3.29 8.12
CA MET A 154 16.84 4.11 9.25
C MET A 154 15.43 4.63 9.10
N ILE A 155 14.90 4.73 7.87
CA ILE A 155 13.54 5.19 7.58
C ILE A 155 12.79 4.14 6.77
N GLY A 156 11.48 4.19 6.81
CA GLY A 156 10.61 3.34 5.99
C GLY A 156 10.64 3.73 4.51
N THR A 157 9.94 2.94 3.68
CA THR A 157 9.66 3.30 2.28
C THR A 157 8.63 4.42 2.16
N ASN A 158 7.96 4.74 3.24
CA ASN A 158 7.08 5.88 3.52
C ASN A 158 6.33 6.38 2.28
N PRO A 159 5.35 5.61 1.80
CA PRO A 159 4.64 5.92 0.56
C PRO A 159 3.71 7.13 0.72
N ILE A 160 3.46 7.78 -0.42
CA ILE A 160 2.44 8.80 -0.59
C ILE A 160 1.50 8.42 -1.73
N ALA A 161 0.20 8.60 -1.53
CA ALA A 161 -0.77 8.63 -2.61
C ALA A 161 -1.55 9.95 -2.64
N ILE A 162 -1.85 10.39 -3.86
CA ILE A 162 -2.68 11.57 -4.10
C ILE A 162 -3.80 11.17 -5.07
N GLY A 163 -5.03 11.46 -4.67
CA GLY A 163 -6.22 11.33 -5.51
C GLY A 163 -6.83 12.71 -5.78
N VAL A 164 -7.16 12.98 -7.03
CA VAL A 164 -7.77 14.27 -7.45
C VAL A 164 -8.88 14.01 -8.46
N PRO A 165 -10.10 14.54 -8.23
CA PRO A 165 -11.15 14.55 -9.24
C PRO A 165 -10.73 15.38 -10.45
N THR A 166 -11.10 14.95 -11.67
CA THR A 166 -10.61 15.58 -12.92
C THR A 166 -11.70 16.00 -13.89
N GLY A 167 -12.97 15.70 -13.57
CA GLY A 167 -14.08 15.80 -14.52
C GLY A 167 -14.32 14.53 -15.34
N GLY A 168 -13.33 13.60 -15.34
CA GLY A 168 -13.40 12.25 -15.93
C GLY A 168 -12.91 11.21 -14.92
N ALA A 169 -12.14 10.22 -15.39
CA ALA A 169 -11.48 9.27 -14.49
C ALA A 169 -10.52 10.01 -13.55
N PRO A 170 -10.58 9.79 -12.23
CA PRO A 170 -9.77 10.55 -11.28
C PRO A 170 -8.27 10.35 -11.53
N PHE A 171 -7.49 11.38 -11.28
CA PHE A 171 -6.04 11.23 -11.18
C PHE A 171 -5.69 10.47 -9.91
N MET A 172 -4.78 9.50 -10.02
CA MET A 172 -4.27 8.75 -8.88
C MET A 172 -2.76 8.54 -9.03
N MET A 173 -2.00 9.01 -8.05
CA MET A 173 -0.59 8.73 -7.89
C MET A 173 -0.42 7.91 -6.60
N ASP A 174 0.36 6.84 -6.65
CA ASP A 174 0.77 6.05 -5.49
C ASP A 174 2.24 5.65 -5.69
N THR A 175 3.12 6.07 -4.80
CA THR A 175 4.55 5.80 -4.91
C THR A 175 5.22 5.74 -3.54
N ALA A 176 6.20 4.84 -3.41
CA ALA A 176 7.14 4.85 -2.30
C ALA A 176 8.15 6.00 -2.44
N THR A 177 8.83 6.35 -1.34
CA THR A 177 9.96 7.29 -1.36
C THR A 177 11.31 6.59 -1.54
N SER A 178 11.32 5.29 -1.73
CA SER A 178 12.48 4.50 -2.16
C SER A 178 12.58 4.42 -3.70
N VAL A 179 13.79 4.20 -4.22
CA VAL A 179 14.02 4.05 -5.67
C VAL A 179 13.36 2.79 -6.23
N VAL A 180 13.18 1.78 -5.41
CA VAL A 180 12.62 0.47 -5.74
C VAL A 180 11.93 -0.10 -4.50
N SER A 181 11.01 -1.03 -4.68
CA SER A 181 10.43 -1.78 -3.55
C SER A 181 11.36 -2.91 -3.09
N MET A 182 11.27 -3.32 -1.82
CA MET A 182 11.95 -4.54 -1.35
C MET A 182 11.43 -5.78 -2.09
N GLY A 183 10.17 -5.79 -2.50
CA GLY A 183 9.59 -6.86 -3.32
C GLY A 183 10.33 -7.07 -4.64
N GLU A 184 10.70 -6.00 -5.33
CA GLU A 184 11.47 -6.05 -6.58
C GLU A 184 12.88 -6.62 -6.35
N ILE A 185 13.54 -6.21 -5.25
CA ILE A 185 14.85 -6.79 -4.87
C ILE A 185 14.71 -8.29 -4.59
N HIS A 186 13.65 -8.72 -3.90
CA HIS A 186 13.37 -10.14 -3.69
C HIS A 186 13.16 -10.91 -4.99
N ASP A 187 12.43 -10.33 -5.95
CA ASP A 187 12.19 -10.95 -7.25
C ASP A 187 13.50 -11.14 -8.03
N HIS A 188 14.34 -10.10 -8.10
CA HIS A 188 15.69 -10.21 -8.70
C HIS A 188 16.54 -11.29 -8.02
N ALA A 189 16.53 -11.37 -6.69
CA ALA A 189 17.26 -12.38 -5.94
C ALA A 189 16.77 -13.80 -6.26
N ASN A 190 15.43 -14.00 -6.33
CA ASN A 190 14.84 -15.30 -6.66
C ASN A 190 15.18 -15.74 -8.08
N ARG A 191 15.23 -14.80 -9.02
CA ARG A 191 15.63 -15.04 -10.41
C ARG A 191 17.14 -15.09 -10.61
N ARG A 192 17.96 -14.85 -9.56
CA ARG A 192 19.41 -14.72 -9.62
C ARG A 192 19.87 -13.67 -10.63
N GLN A 193 19.14 -12.57 -10.73
CA GLN A 193 19.42 -11.44 -11.62
C GLN A 193 20.09 -10.31 -10.84
N PRO A 194 21.07 -9.61 -11.42
CA PRO A 194 21.68 -8.45 -10.79
C PRO A 194 20.68 -7.29 -10.70
N ILE A 195 20.90 -6.41 -9.72
CA ILE A 195 20.18 -5.13 -9.60
C ILE A 195 21.11 -3.98 -10.05
N PRO A 196 20.54 -2.83 -10.45
CA PRO A 196 21.32 -1.62 -10.70
C PRO A 196 22.09 -1.17 -9.45
N PRO A 197 23.34 -0.68 -9.58
CA PRO A 197 24.22 -0.37 -8.43
C PRO A 197 23.73 0.76 -7.53
N HIS A 198 22.79 1.58 -8.03
CA HIS A 198 22.19 2.69 -7.28
C HIS A 198 20.89 2.32 -6.54
N TRP A 199 20.47 1.06 -6.57
CA TRP A 199 19.24 0.63 -5.92
C TRP A 199 19.40 0.34 -4.44
N ALA A 200 20.54 -0.22 -4.04
CA ALA A 200 20.70 -0.67 -2.67
C ALA A 200 22.17 -0.72 -2.22
N LEU A 201 22.32 -0.79 -0.90
CA LEU A 201 23.56 -1.10 -0.20
C LEU A 201 23.50 -2.54 0.33
N ASP A 202 24.64 -3.17 0.50
CA ASP A 202 24.80 -4.44 1.23
C ASP A 202 24.72 -4.25 2.77
N GLU A 203 24.87 -5.31 3.53
CA GLU A 203 24.86 -5.28 5.01
C GLU A 203 25.99 -4.43 5.61
N ASN A 204 27.09 -4.24 4.88
CA ASN A 204 28.23 -3.41 5.27
C ASN A 204 28.04 -1.94 4.88
N GLY A 205 26.95 -1.61 4.17
CA GLY A 205 26.63 -0.28 3.68
C GLY A 205 27.43 0.14 2.45
N ASN A 206 27.84 -0.79 1.61
CA ASN A 206 28.47 -0.53 0.32
C ASN A 206 27.44 -0.71 -0.82
N PRO A 207 27.52 0.07 -1.91
CA PRO A 207 26.69 -0.15 -3.09
C PRO A 207 26.88 -1.59 -3.62
N THR A 208 25.77 -2.23 -4.00
CA THR A 208 25.80 -3.60 -4.48
C THR A 208 24.92 -3.81 -5.71
N THR A 209 25.37 -4.70 -6.60
CA THR A 209 24.55 -5.24 -7.70
C THR A 209 24.04 -6.63 -7.42
N ASP A 210 24.42 -7.24 -6.28
CA ASP A 210 23.94 -8.53 -5.84
C ASP A 210 22.61 -8.35 -5.08
N ALA A 211 21.51 -8.81 -5.67
CA ALA A 211 20.18 -8.75 -5.08
C ALA A 211 20.09 -9.52 -3.76
N ALA A 212 20.83 -10.62 -3.59
CA ALA A 212 20.85 -11.38 -2.34
C ALA A 212 21.54 -10.62 -1.21
N ALA A 213 22.63 -9.91 -1.50
CA ALA A 213 23.30 -9.03 -0.56
C ALA A 213 22.42 -7.80 -0.21
N ALA A 214 21.73 -7.22 -1.19
CA ALA A 214 20.84 -6.07 -1.01
C ALA A 214 19.68 -6.37 -0.05
N LYS A 215 19.17 -7.60 0.00
CA LYS A 215 18.12 -8.03 0.95
C LYS A 215 18.51 -7.87 2.42
N LYS A 216 19.80 -7.89 2.73
CA LYS A 216 20.33 -7.75 4.09
C LYS A 216 20.78 -6.33 4.40
N GLY A 217 20.76 -5.45 3.42
CA GLY A 217 21.25 -4.09 3.53
C GLY A 217 20.13 -3.05 3.58
N ALA A 218 20.21 -2.04 2.70
CA ALA A 218 19.25 -0.94 2.68
C ALA A 218 18.98 -0.45 1.26
N ILE A 219 17.73 -0.09 0.98
CA ILE A 219 17.30 0.48 -0.29
C ILE A 219 17.69 1.96 -0.36
N ALA A 220 18.01 2.47 -1.54
CA ALA A 220 18.26 3.89 -1.75
C ALA A 220 16.95 4.68 -1.83
N PRO A 221 16.94 5.95 -1.35
CA PRO A 221 15.82 6.86 -1.60
C PRO A 221 15.76 7.24 -3.09
N PHE A 222 14.55 7.41 -3.67
CA PHE A 222 14.40 7.90 -5.02
C PHE A 222 14.94 9.34 -5.13
N GLY A 223 15.49 9.73 -6.30
CA GLY A 223 15.99 11.10 -6.49
C GLY A 223 17.00 11.55 -5.43
N GLN A 224 17.71 10.63 -4.80
CA GLN A 224 18.80 10.88 -3.86
C GLN A 224 18.34 11.71 -2.63
N ALA A 225 18.99 12.86 -2.37
CA ALA A 225 18.69 13.73 -1.23
C ALA A 225 17.23 14.22 -1.21
N LYS A 226 16.58 14.39 -2.38
CA LYS A 226 15.20 14.87 -2.47
C LYS A 226 14.21 13.82 -1.98
N GLY A 227 14.36 12.56 -2.40
CA GLY A 227 13.53 11.47 -1.91
C GLY A 227 13.75 11.17 -0.44
N TYR A 228 15.01 11.25 0.02
CA TYR A 228 15.31 11.17 1.45
C TYR A 228 14.57 12.25 2.26
N ALA A 229 14.63 13.51 1.81
CA ALA A 229 13.96 14.61 2.49
C ALA A 229 12.44 14.42 2.57
N LEU A 230 11.82 13.93 1.46
CA LEU A 230 10.39 13.61 1.43
C LEU A 230 10.05 12.45 2.37
N GLY A 231 10.78 11.33 2.28
CA GLY A 231 10.54 10.15 3.10
C GLY A 231 10.68 10.42 4.60
N LEU A 232 11.72 11.18 4.99
CA LEU A 232 11.89 11.62 6.38
C LEU A 232 10.78 12.59 6.80
N GLY A 233 10.42 13.55 5.94
CA GLY A 233 9.33 14.50 6.22
C GLY A 233 8.00 13.78 6.46
N PHE A 234 7.66 12.78 5.65
CA PHE A 234 6.45 11.98 5.83
C PHE A 234 6.51 11.16 7.11
N GLU A 235 7.63 10.52 7.41
CA GLU A 235 7.80 9.74 8.64
C GLU A 235 7.58 10.58 9.88
N LEU A 236 8.23 11.75 9.96
CA LEU A 236 8.11 12.67 11.09
C LEU A 236 6.68 13.20 11.23
N LEU A 237 6.03 13.56 10.11
CA LEU A 237 4.66 14.07 10.12
C LEU A 237 3.67 13.00 10.60
N VAL A 238 3.70 11.81 10.01
CA VAL A 238 2.81 10.71 10.37
C VAL A 238 3.02 10.29 11.82
N THR A 239 4.27 10.05 12.22
CA THR A 239 4.59 9.60 13.58
C THR A 239 4.21 10.64 14.63
N SER A 240 4.48 11.92 14.38
CA SER A 240 4.13 13.01 15.30
C SER A 240 2.61 13.11 15.52
N LEU A 241 1.81 13.00 14.44
CA LEU A 241 0.36 13.16 14.53
C LEU A 241 -0.36 11.90 15.04
N ALA A 242 0.11 10.71 14.66
CA ALA A 242 -0.48 9.45 15.08
C ALA A 242 0.00 8.98 16.47
N GLY A 243 1.17 9.46 16.92
CA GLY A 243 1.84 8.90 18.10
C GLY A 243 2.32 7.46 17.85
N ALA A 244 2.73 7.16 16.62
CA ALA A 244 3.21 5.85 16.19
C ALA A 244 4.74 5.70 16.42
N ALA A 245 5.27 4.49 16.22
CA ALA A 245 6.69 4.23 16.24
C ALA A 245 7.44 4.91 15.09
N ILE A 246 8.75 5.11 15.24
CA ILE A 246 9.59 5.80 14.27
C ILE A 246 10.84 4.97 13.94
N GLY A 247 11.30 5.06 12.70
CA GLY A 247 12.55 4.47 12.26
C GLY A 247 12.60 2.97 12.47
N ARG A 248 13.62 2.52 13.20
CA ARG A 248 13.84 1.11 13.50
C ARG A 248 12.92 0.52 14.57
N ASP A 249 12.21 1.37 15.30
CA ASP A 249 11.22 0.91 16.28
C ASP A 249 9.89 0.53 15.63
N VAL A 250 9.72 0.83 14.33
CA VAL A 250 8.56 0.35 13.56
C VAL A 250 8.70 -1.15 13.33
N THR A 251 7.67 -1.91 13.71
CA THR A 251 7.62 -3.37 13.64
C THR A 251 6.28 -3.88 13.11
N GLY A 252 6.20 -5.17 12.78
CA GLY A 252 4.95 -5.87 12.51
C GLY A 252 4.35 -5.64 11.13
N THR A 253 5.09 -5.07 10.18
CA THR A 253 4.66 -4.95 8.78
C THR A 253 5.25 -6.03 7.88
N LEU A 254 6.39 -6.62 8.28
CA LEU A 254 7.16 -7.60 7.50
C LEU A 254 7.15 -9.01 8.09
N ASP A 255 6.72 -9.17 9.35
CA ASP A 255 6.62 -10.46 10.07
C ASP A 255 5.17 -10.81 10.44
N ASP A 256 4.95 -11.96 11.04
CA ASP A 256 3.64 -12.44 11.48
C ASP A 256 3.52 -12.66 13.01
N THR A 257 4.53 -12.27 13.78
CA THR A 257 4.62 -12.51 15.22
C THR A 257 4.64 -11.23 16.06
N THR A 258 4.97 -10.08 15.46
CA THR A 258 5.11 -8.80 16.16
C THR A 258 3.90 -7.91 15.92
N VAL A 259 3.42 -7.23 16.96
CA VAL A 259 2.33 -6.25 16.82
C VAL A 259 2.77 -5.11 15.90
N CYS A 260 1.88 -4.73 14.98
CA CYS A 260 2.14 -3.62 14.06
C CYS A 260 1.92 -2.28 14.79
N ASN A 261 2.95 -1.42 14.78
CA ASN A 261 2.98 -0.15 15.49
C ASN A 261 3.24 1.07 14.57
N LYS A 262 3.15 0.87 13.25
CA LYS A 262 3.26 1.94 12.26
C LYS A 262 2.15 2.97 12.37
N GLY A 263 2.31 4.12 11.69
CA GLY A 263 1.29 5.14 11.55
C GLY A 263 0.77 5.30 10.12
N ASP A 264 -0.47 5.81 10.00
CA ASP A 264 -1.05 6.27 8.74
C ASP A 264 -1.66 7.66 8.92
N LEU A 265 -1.68 8.44 7.84
CA LEU A 265 -2.29 9.76 7.81
C LEU A 265 -3.09 9.94 6.53
N PHE A 266 -4.36 10.28 6.67
CA PHE A 266 -5.24 10.64 5.56
C PHE A 266 -5.68 12.10 5.70
N ILE A 267 -5.59 12.87 4.63
CA ILE A 267 -6.02 14.27 4.54
C ILE A 267 -7.00 14.34 3.38
N VAL A 268 -8.29 14.52 3.68
CA VAL A 268 -9.36 14.66 2.69
C VAL A 268 -9.76 16.13 2.59
N ILE A 269 -9.87 16.63 1.37
CA ILE A 269 -10.10 18.04 1.06
C ILE A 269 -11.32 18.15 0.16
N ASP A 270 -12.31 18.93 0.61
CA ASP A 270 -13.46 19.39 -0.16
C ASP A 270 -13.27 20.87 -0.46
N GLY A 271 -13.16 21.20 -1.73
CA GLY A 271 -12.88 22.57 -2.16
C GLY A 271 -13.28 22.80 -3.63
N PRO A 272 -13.15 24.03 -4.11
CA PRO A 272 -13.40 24.33 -5.51
C PRO A 272 -12.56 23.43 -6.41
N GLN A 273 -13.20 22.76 -7.36
CA GLN A 273 -12.54 21.85 -8.27
C GLN A 273 -12.61 22.40 -9.69
N ARG A 274 -11.48 22.35 -10.37
CA ARG A 274 -11.36 22.65 -11.78
C ARG A 274 -11.46 21.35 -12.58
N ASP A 275 -12.17 21.39 -13.71
CA ASP A 275 -12.02 20.34 -14.72
C ASP A 275 -10.58 20.34 -15.25
N LEU A 276 -9.91 19.20 -15.08
CA LEU A 276 -8.52 18.98 -15.48
C LEU A 276 -8.40 18.08 -16.72
N GLN A 277 -9.51 17.59 -17.27
CA GLN A 277 -9.51 16.59 -18.32
C GLN A 277 -8.75 17.08 -19.56
N ALA A 278 -9.04 18.30 -20.04
CA ALA A 278 -8.38 18.86 -21.21
C ALA A 278 -6.85 18.97 -21.04
N TYR A 279 -6.37 19.27 -19.84
CA TYR A 279 -4.93 19.32 -19.57
C TYR A 279 -4.31 17.91 -19.58
N LEU A 280 -4.97 16.93 -18.98
CA LEU A 280 -4.48 15.55 -18.99
C LEU A 280 -4.50 14.94 -20.40
N GLU A 281 -5.51 15.29 -21.22
CA GLU A 281 -5.55 14.91 -22.63
C GLU A 281 -4.39 15.54 -23.43
N ALA A 282 -4.10 16.82 -23.18
CA ALA A 282 -2.96 17.48 -23.81
C ALA A 282 -1.62 16.82 -23.45
N LEU A 283 -1.45 16.35 -22.21
CA LEU A 283 -0.28 15.58 -21.81
C LEU A 283 -0.18 14.23 -22.53
N ARG A 284 -1.28 13.50 -22.68
CA ARG A 284 -1.33 12.22 -23.43
C ARG A 284 -1.01 12.40 -24.92
N ALA A 285 -1.41 13.56 -25.48
CA ALA A 285 -1.19 13.87 -26.89
C ALA A 285 0.23 14.33 -27.22
N LEU A 286 1.11 14.50 -26.21
CA LEU A 286 2.51 14.84 -26.46
C LEU A 286 3.20 13.69 -27.21
N GLU A 287 4.11 14.05 -28.12
CA GLU A 287 4.99 13.10 -28.79
C GLU A 287 5.85 12.39 -27.75
N PRO A 288 5.84 11.04 -27.70
CA PRO A 288 6.66 10.31 -26.76
C PRO A 288 8.16 10.42 -27.12
N ALA A 289 9.01 10.46 -26.11
CA ALA A 289 10.45 10.40 -26.31
C ALA A 289 10.89 9.02 -26.85
N ASP A 290 12.07 8.97 -27.44
CA ASP A 290 12.65 7.72 -27.95
C ASP A 290 12.66 6.62 -26.87
N GLY A 291 12.20 5.43 -27.28
CA GLY A 291 12.09 4.27 -26.38
C GLY A 291 10.80 4.20 -25.55
N PHE A 292 9.90 5.16 -25.65
CA PHE A 292 8.60 5.15 -24.98
C PHE A 292 7.46 5.01 -26.00
N PRO A 293 6.48 4.10 -25.76
CA PRO A 293 5.35 3.92 -26.67
C PRO A 293 4.31 5.06 -26.59
N ALA A 294 4.22 5.73 -25.45
CA ALA A 294 3.26 6.81 -25.19
C ALA A 294 3.65 7.60 -23.94
N VAL A 295 3.10 8.82 -23.81
CA VAL A 295 3.08 9.56 -22.54
C VAL A 295 1.91 9.08 -21.72
N VAL A 296 2.16 8.56 -20.52
CA VAL A 296 1.16 7.93 -19.65
C VAL A 296 0.99 8.75 -18.37
N ILE A 297 -0.24 9.02 -17.99
CA ILE A 297 -0.56 9.69 -16.74
C ILE A 297 -0.47 8.68 -15.57
N PRO A 298 0.08 9.06 -14.40
CA PRO A 298 0.09 8.19 -13.23
C PRO A 298 -1.30 7.61 -12.93
N GLY A 299 -1.35 6.30 -12.62
CA GLY A 299 -2.57 5.53 -12.40
C GLY A 299 -3.13 4.82 -13.63
N GLU A 300 -2.87 5.30 -14.86
CA GLU A 300 -3.45 4.72 -16.09
C GLU A 300 -2.95 3.31 -16.39
N ARG A 301 -1.65 3.06 -16.19
CA ARG A 301 -1.10 1.71 -16.37
C ARG A 301 -1.80 0.69 -15.47
N GLY A 302 -2.03 1.05 -14.21
CA GLY A 302 -2.73 0.18 -13.27
C GLY A 302 -4.19 -0.07 -13.67
N ARG A 303 -4.89 0.97 -14.15
CA ARG A 303 -6.27 0.82 -14.66
C ARG A 303 -6.33 -0.08 -15.90
N ALA A 304 -5.46 0.13 -16.87
CA ALA A 304 -5.39 -0.72 -18.06
C ALA A 304 -5.10 -2.20 -17.71
N CYS A 305 -4.17 -2.43 -16.78
CA CYS A 305 -3.88 -3.76 -16.26
C CYS A 305 -5.10 -4.39 -15.58
N ARG A 306 -5.83 -3.61 -14.77
CA ARG A 306 -7.06 -4.03 -14.12
C ARG A 306 -8.13 -4.45 -15.12
N ASP A 307 -8.39 -3.62 -16.13
CA ASP A 307 -9.40 -3.90 -17.15
C ASP A 307 -9.09 -5.16 -17.95
N GLN A 308 -7.81 -5.41 -18.20
CA GLN A 308 -7.35 -6.65 -18.83
C GLN A 308 -7.57 -7.85 -17.91
N ARG A 309 -7.11 -7.77 -16.63
CA ARG A 309 -7.19 -8.89 -15.69
C ARG A 309 -8.61 -9.22 -15.24
N LEU A 310 -9.52 -8.27 -15.27
CA LEU A 310 -10.95 -8.53 -15.07
C LEU A 310 -11.54 -9.44 -16.14
N LYS A 311 -11.02 -9.37 -17.38
CA LYS A 311 -11.50 -10.19 -18.51
C LYS A 311 -10.76 -11.52 -18.60
N GLU A 312 -9.46 -11.50 -18.39
CA GLU A 312 -8.57 -12.65 -18.65
C GLU A 312 -8.27 -13.47 -17.39
N GLY A 313 -8.54 -12.93 -16.20
CA GLY A 313 -8.15 -13.47 -14.90
C GLY A 313 -6.83 -12.89 -14.39
N VAL A 314 -6.53 -13.18 -13.14
CA VAL A 314 -5.39 -12.67 -12.39
C VAL A 314 -4.24 -13.69 -12.45
N PRO A 315 -3.04 -13.30 -12.91
CA PRO A 315 -1.86 -14.16 -12.88
C PRO A 315 -1.32 -14.24 -11.45
N LEU A 316 -1.28 -15.44 -10.89
CA LEU A 316 -0.75 -15.72 -9.55
C LEU A 316 0.42 -16.71 -9.64
N ALA A 317 1.36 -16.62 -8.71
CA ALA A 317 2.32 -17.68 -8.51
C ALA A 317 1.58 -18.94 -8.03
N GLU A 318 1.93 -20.09 -8.59
CA GLU A 318 1.22 -21.35 -8.29
C GLU A 318 1.30 -21.67 -6.80
N GLU A 319 2.44 -21.46 -6.17
CA GLU A 319 2.67 -21.69 -4.74
C GLU A 319 1.77 -20.78 -3.87
N VAL A 320 1.54 -19.53 -4.30
CA VAL A 320 0.64 -18.61 -3.59
C VAL A 320 -0.79 -19.11 -3.66
N TRP A 321 -1.24 -19.55 -4.83
CA TRP A 321 -2.59 -20.08 -5.00
C TRP A 321 -2.81 -21.36 -4.22
N GLN A 322 -1.88 -22.30 -4.26
CA GLN A 322 -1.93 -23.54 -3.48
C GLN A 322 -2.00 -23.24 -1.97
N GLN A 323 -1.20 -22.31 -1.46
CA GLN A 323 -1.27 -21.88 -0.07
C GLN A 323 -2.66 -21.35 0.30
N ILE A 324 -3.27 -20.54 -0.56
CA ILE A 324 -4.62 -20.00 -0.33
C ILE A 324 -5.66 -21.14 -0.30
N GLN A 325 -5.56 -22.12 -1.21
CA GLN A 325 -6.43 -23.29 -1.22
C GLN A 325 -6.31 -24.13 0.06
N VAL A 326 -5.10 -24.34 0.55
CA VAL A 326 -4.86 -25.02 1.84
C VAL A 326 -5.51 -24.26 2.99
N LEU A 327 -5.33 -22.94 3.08
CA LEU A 327 -5.96 -22.10 4.08
C LEU A 327 -7.49 -22.12 3.99
N ALA A 328 -8.04 -22.25 2.79
CA ALA A 328 -9.48 -22.42 2.56
C ALA A 328 -9.99 -23.85 2.91
N GLY A 329 -9.09 -24.81 3.18
CA GLY A 329 -9.44 -26.20 3.43
C GLY A 329 -9.78 -27.00 2.17
N LEU A 330 -9.36 -26.52 0.99
CA LEU A 330 -9.61 -27.14 -0.32
C LEU A 330 -8.38 -27.92 -0.85
N GLY A 331 -7.23 -27.80 -0.21
CA GLY A 331 -5.99 -28.51 -0.56
C GLY A 331 -5.76 -29.67 0.40
N ALA A 332 -5.11 -30.76 -0.06
CA ALA A 332 -4.57 -31.76 0.82
C ALA A 332 -3.42 -31.11 1.62
N ALA A 333 -3.49 -31.17 2.95
CA ALA A 333 -2.30 -30.93 3.78
C ALA A 333 -1.34 -32.09 3.53
N GLU A 334 -0.22 -31.87 2.84
CA GLU A 334 0.88 -32.82 2.80
C GLU A 334 1.65 -32.83 4.13
#